data_26bf994a9fba944f750c783d10147401
#
_entry.id   26bf994a9fba944f750c783d10147401
#
_cell.length_a   1.000
_cell.length_b   1.000
_cell.length_c   1.000
_cell.angle_alpha   90.00
_cell.angle_beta   90.00
_cell.angle_gamma   90.00
#
_symmetry.space_group_name_H-M   'P 1'
#
loop_
_entity.id
_entity.type
_entity.pdbx_description
1 polymer ?
#
loop_
_entity_poly.entity_id
_entity_poly.type
_entity_poly.pdbx_seq_one_letter_code
_entity_poly.pdbx_strand_id
1 'polypeptide(L)'
;IHINSHTMFNFGSKNYDIITIGDTVIDAFIRLKEAHVTCKIDKTECEICMKFGDKIPFESVDICNAVGNSANAAVSASRLGLQSATVTNIGDDQNGKDIIKTFKQEKVGTEHVKKHKGKKTNYHYVLWFDSERTILIKHEDYDYHFPMDLKTKWLYLSSLGENSLPIHKEIGEFLEKNPEVRLAFQPGTFQIKFGKGKLASIYKRTEIFFCNKEEAQRILDTKEVNIQALMKGLAEIGPKIVVITDGPN
;
A
#
# COMPACT_ATOMS: atom_id res chain seq x y z
N ILE A 1 47.39 -25.50 -21.03
CA ILE A 1 46.00 -25.91 -20.69
C ILE A 1 45.34 -24.71 -20.03
N HIS A 2 44.57 -23.93 -20.81
CA HIS A 2 43.75 -22.85 -20.29
C HIS A 2 42.38 -23.44 -19.92
N ILE A 3 42.04 -23.38 -18.67
CA ILE A 3 40.69 -23.67 -18.20
C ILE A 3 39.97 -22.31 -18.01
N ASN A 4 39.20 -21.92 -19.05
CA ASN A 4 38.21 -20.84 -18.90
C ASN A 4 36.94 -21.47 -18.33
N SER A 5 36.68 -21.25 -17.04
CA SER A 5 35.39 -21.53 -16.45
C SER A 5 34.73 -20.21 -15.96
N HIS A 6 34.18 -19.45 -16.90
CA HIS A 6 33.14 -18.47 -16.57
C HIS A 6 31.81 -19.19 -16.52
N THR A 7 31.53 -19.85 -15.42
CA THR A 7 30.18 -20.26 -15.10
C THR A 7 29.41 -18.99 -14.71
N MET A 8 28.79 -18.32 -15.67
CA MET A 8 27.74 -17.32 -15.37
C MET A 8 26.62 -18.08 -14.66
N PHE A 9 26.53 -17.92 -13.37
CA PHE A 9 25.31 -18.25 -12.64
C PHE A 9 24.21 -17.30 -13.13
N ASN A 10 23.45 -17.78 -14.08
CA ASN A 10 22.22 -17.14 -14.52
C ASN A 10 21.22 -17.29 -13.36
N PHE A 11 21.20 -16.32 -12.45
CA PHE A 11 20.14 -16.19 -11.47
C PHE A 11 18.85 -15.83 -12.21
N GLY A 12 18.17 -16.86 -12.74
CA GLY A 12 16.85 -16.69 -13.31
C GLY A 12 15.95 -15.98 -12.31
N SER A 13 15.27 -14.91 -12.75
CA SER A 13 14.34 -14.17 -11.91
C SER A 13 13.36 -15.15 -11.24
N LYS A 14 13.28 -15.08 -9.91
CA LYS A 14 12.41 -15.95 -9.10
C LYS A 14 10.97 -15.76 -9.53
N ASN A 15 10.24 -16.86 -9.68
CA ASN A 15 8.83 -16.83 -10.06
C ASN A 15 7.95 -16.68 -8.81
N TYR A 16 7.08 -15.68 -8.82
CA TYR A 16 6.17 -15.41 -7.71
C TYR A 16 4.71 -15.68 -8.09
N ASP A 17 3.90 -16.09 -7.12
CA ASP A 17 2.45 -16.15 -7.30
C ASP A 17 1.85 -14.74 -7.27
N ILE A 18 2.39 -13.89 -6.40
CA ILE A 18 1.98 -12.50 -6.26
C ILE A 18 3.16 -11.59 -5.90
N ILE A 19 3.25 -10.45 -6.58
CA ILE A 19 4.13 -9.35 -6.18
C ILE A 19 3.26 -8.15 -5.82
N THR A 20 3.47 -7.63 -4.61
CA THR A 20 2.74 -6.46 -4.12
C THR A 20 3.54 -5.19 -4.36
N ILE A 21 2.86 -4.08 -4.64
CA ILE A 21 3.47 -2.78 -4.94
C ILE A 21 2.79 -1.73 -4.07
N GLY A 22 3.56 -1.00 -3.30
CA GLY A 22 3.05 0.06 -2.44
C GLY A 22 4.04 0.46 -1.36
N ASP A 23 3.77 1.56 -0.70
CA ASP A 23 4.59 2.01 0.42
C ASP A 23 4.49 1.06 1.60
N THR A 24 5.64 0.73 2.16
CA THR A 24 5.75 0.00 3.41
C THR A 24 6.15 0.98 4.51
N VAL A 25 5.52 0.86 5.65
CA VAL A 25 5.68 1.77 6.76
C VAL A 25 5.91 1.02 8.07
N ILE A 26 6.27 1.76 9.11
CA ILE A 26 6.19 1.32 10.49
C ILE A 26 5.03 2.08 11.13
N ASP A 27 4.15 1.37 11.81
CA ASP A 27 3.10 1.96 12.62
C ASP A 27 3.43 1.82 14.10
N ALA A 28 3.50 2.95 14.81
CA ALA A 28 3.57 2.98 16.27
C ALA A 28 2.18 3.27 16.83
N PHE A 29 1.53 2.24 17.36
CA PHE A 29 0.22 2.34 17.99
C PHE A 29 0.41 2.88 19.42
N ILE A 30 -0.01 4.11 19.63
CA ILE A 30 0.04 4.79 20.93
C ILE A 30 -1.35 4.73 21.54
N ARG A 31 -1.53 3.95 22.60
CA ARG A 31 -2.77 3.91 23.35
C ARG A 31 -2.85 5.10 24.29
N LEU A 32 -3.75 6.01 24.00
CA LEU A 32 -3.94 7.21 24.81
C LEU A 32 -4.70 6.87 26.08
N LYS A 33 -4.24 7.40 27.20
CA LYS A 33 -4.91 7.27 28.50
C LYS A 33 -5.90 8.41 28.74
N GLU A 34 -5.51 9.61 28.34
CA GLU A 34 -6.28 10.84 28.55
C GLU A 34 -6.41 11.58 27.22
N ALA A 35 -7.62 11.55 26.67
CA ALA A 35 -8.05 12.35 25.53
C ALA A 35 -9.56 12.54 25.66
N HIS A 36 -10.12 13.41 24.86
CA HIS A 36 -11.58 13.51 24.71
C HIS A 36 -11.94 13.71 23.25
N VAL A 37 -13.13 13.30 22.90
CA VAL A 37 -13.66 13.42 21.54
C VAL A 37 -14.73 14.49 21.53
N THR A 38 -14.58 15.46 20.66
CA THR A 38 -15.59 16.49 20.40
C THR A 38 -16.19 16.26 19.04
N CYS A 39 -17.49 16.06 18.96
CA CYS A 39 -18.21 15.84 17.70
C CYS A 39 -19.16 16.97 17.41
N LYS A 40 -19.42 17.24 16.12
CA LYS A 40 -20.57 18.05 15.70
C LYS A 40 -21.90 17.38 16.13
N ILE A 41 -22.96 18.15 16.20
CA ILE A 41 -24.28 17.68 16.68
C ILE A 41 -24.79 16.46 15.91
N ASP A 42 -24.51 16.41 14.60
CA ASP A 42 -24.90 15.32 13.71
C ASP A 42 -23.93 14.11 13.74
N LYS A 43 -22.88 14.19 14.57
CA LYS A 43 -21.79 13.19 14.67
C LYS A 43 -21.06 12.86 13.35
N THR A 44 -21.18 13.72 12.35
CA THR A 44 -20.53 13.51 11.04
C THR A 44 -19.03 13.84 11.07
N GLU A 45 -18.61 14.71 11.98
CA GLU A 45 -17.21 15.07 12.17
C GLU A 45 -16.89 15.06 13.67
N CYS A 46 -15.93 14.20 14.03
CA CYS A 46 -15.40 14.10 15.39
C CYS A 46 -13.91 14.41 15.40
N GLU A 47 -13.46 15.12 16.40
CA GLU A 47 -12.08 15.52 16.62
C GLU A 47 -11.56 14.91 17.92
N ILE A 48 -10.36 14.33 17.89
CA ILE A 48 -9.65 13.97 19.12
C ILE A 48 -8.94 15.20 19.65
N CYS A 49 -9.20 15.53 20.91
CA CYS A 49 -8.66 16.70 21.56
C CYS A 49 -7.80 16.34 22.76
N MET A 50 -6.69 17.04 22.90
CA MET A 50 -5.77 16.93 24.02
C MET A 50 -5.41 18.33 24.54
N LYS A 51 -5.05 18.42 25.82
CA LYS A 51 -4.71 19.70 26.43
C LYS A 51 -3.42 20.27 25.81
N PHE A 52 -3.53 21.45 25.23
CA PHE A 52 -2.40 22.10 24.57
C PHE A 52 -1.29 22.45 25.57
N GLY A 53 -0.04 22.13 25.18
CA GLY A 53 1.15 22.47 25.96
C GLY A 53 1.38 21.62 27.21
N ASP A 54 0.56 20.58 27.43
CA ASP A 54 0.66 19.70 28.59
C ASP A 54 1.47 18.42 28.30
N LYS A 55 1.84 17.70 29.36
CA LYS A 55 2.44 16.37 29.31
C LYS A 55 1.33 15.35 29.43
N ILE A 56 0.98 14.73 28.33
CA ILE A 56 -0.15 13.80 28.27
C ILE A 56 0.36 12.36 28.43
N PRO A 57 -0.04 11.64 29.49
CA PRO A 57 0.35 10.27 29.68
C PRO A 57 -0.32 9.37 28.64
N PHE A 58 0.41 8.39 28.13
CA PHE A 58 -0.14 7.31 27.32
C PHE A 58 -0.03 5.97 28.07
N GLU A 59 -0.85 4.99 27.69
CA GLU A 59 -0.93 3.71 28.39
C GLU A 59 0.17 2.75 27.88
N SER A 60 0.30 2.62 26.57
CA SER A 60 1.27 1.72 25.92
C SER A 60 1.61 2.20 24.53
N VAL A 61 2.72 1.68 23.99
CA VAL A 61 3.07 1.78 22.58
C VAL A 61 3.44 0.41 22.02
N ASP A 62 2.81 0.04 20.92
CA ASP A 62 3.12 -1.18 20.16
C ASP A 62 3.64 -0.79 18.78
N ILE A 63 4.81 -1.29 18.40
CA ILE A 63 5.45 -0.97 17.13
C ILE A 63 5.27 -2.15 16.18
N CYS A 64 4.59 -1.91 15.06
CA CYS A 64 4.38 -2.87 13.99
C CYS A 64 5.26 -2.53 12.79
N ASN A 65 6.22 -3.40 12.49
CA ASN A 65 7.12 -3.24 11.36
C ASN A 65 6.51 -3.86 10.09
N ALA A 66 6.87 -3.29 8.94
CA ALA A 66 6.47 -3.80 7.62
C ALA A 66 4.95 -3.91 7.46
N VAL A 67 4.26 -2.81 7.69
CA VAL A 67 2.81 -2.67 7.50
C VAL A 67 2.49 -1.72 6.33
N GLY A 68 1.21 -1.52 6.08
CA GLY A 68 0.66 -0.87 4.90
C GLY A 68 0.01 -1.89 3.97
N ASN A 69 -0.86 -1.43 3.07
CA ASN A 69 -1.70 -2.34 2.27
C ASN A 69 -0.89 -3.38 1.48
N SER A 70 0.19 -2.96 0.81
CA SER A 70 1.05 -3.88 0.05
C SER A 70 1.79 -4.87 0.95
N ALA A 71 2.38 -4.40 2.04
CA ALA A 71 3.09 -5.23 2.99
C ALA A 71 2.16 -6.27 3.64
N ASN A 72 0.97 -5.84 4.09
CA ASN A 72 -0.04 -6.73 4.67
C ASN A 72 -0.49 -7.81 3.67
N ALA A 73 -0.70 -7.43 2.40
CA ALA A 73 -1.08 -8.37 1.35
C ALA A 73 0.04 -9.39 1.06
N ALA A 74 1.31 -8.94 1.00
CA ALA A 74 2.46 -9.83 0.80
C ALA A 74 2.61 -10.84 1.92
N VAL A 75 2.53 -10.38 3.18
CA VAL A 75 2.61 -11.25 4.36
C VAL A 75 1.43 -12.22 4.42
N SER A 76 0.21 -11.75 4.15
CA SER A 76 -0.98 -12.60 4.13
C SER A 76 -0.87 -13.69 3.07
N ALA A 77 -0.43 -13.34 1.85
CA ALA A 77 -0.21 -14.30 0.77
C ALA A 77 0.84 -15.35 1.16
N SER A 78 1.96 -14.92 1.75
CA SER A 78 3.01 -15.84 2.22
C SER A 78 2.50 -16.80 3.29
N ARG A 79 1.76 -16.31 4.28
CA ARG A 79 1.17 -17.12 5.35
C ARG A 79 0.13 -18.12 4.82
N LEU A 80 -0.53 -17.79 3.70
CA LEU A 80 -1.44 -18.71 2.99
C LEU A 80 -0.72 -19.70 2.07
N GLY A 81 0.63 -19.69 2.03
CA GLY A 81 1.43 -20.66 1.28
C GLY A 81 1.81 -20.22 -0.12
N LEU A 82 1.50 -18.98 -0.54
CA LEU A 82 1.90 -18.46 -1.84
C LEU A 82 3.35 -17.94 -1.80
N GLN A 83 4.04 -18.01 -2.96
CA GLN A 83 5.32 -17.32 -3.15
C GLN A 83 5.03 -15.83 -3.36
N SER A 84 5.34 -15.01 -2.38
CA SER A 84 5.10 -13.56 -2.42
C SER A 84 6.38 -12.75 -2.35
N ALA A 85 6.38 -11.57 -2.99
CA ALA A 85 7.41 -10.55 -2.86
C ALA A 85 6.78 -9.16 -2.84
N THR A 86 7.58 -8.14 -2.51
CA THR A 86 7.11 -6.76 -2.51
C THR A 86 8.06 -5.82 -3.25
N VAL A 87 7.49 -4.92 -4.06
CA VAL A 87 8.17 -3.75 -4.64
C VAL A 87 7.82 -2.57 -3.75
N THR A 88 8.79 -2.09 -3.00
CA THR A 88 8.61 -0.99 -2.06
C THR A 88 9.91 -0.21 -1.85
N ASN A 89 9.79 0.98 -1.26
CA ASN A 89 10.90 1.86 -0.97
C ASN A 89 11.05 2.05 0.53
N ILE A 90 12.28 2.02 1.02
CA ILE A 90 12.61 2.25 2.43
C ILE A 90 13.84 3.16 2.54
N GLY A 91 14.01 3.79 3.69
CA GLY A 91 15.24 4.50 4.03
C GLY A 91 16.41 3.56 4.31
N ASP A 92 17.63 4.08 4.25
CA ASP A 92 18.82 3.36 4.71
C ASP A 92 19.07 3.67 6.20
N ASP A 93 18.09 3.34 7.03
CA ASP A 93 18.08 3.53 8.47
C ASP A 93 17.74 2.24 9.22
N GLN A 94 17.65 2.31 10.55
CA GLN A 94 17.34 1.13 11.37
C GLN A 94 15.92 0.61 11.07
N ASN A 95 14.97 1.51 10.88
CA ASN A 95 13.58 1.16 10.54
C ASN A 95 13.49 0.36 9.22
N GLY A 96 14.25 0.75 8.20
CA GLY A 96 14.34 0.00 6.94
C GLY A 96 14.95 -1.39 7.12
N LYS A 97 15.95 -1.54 8.01
CA LYS A 97 16.51 -2.85 8.36
C LYS A 97 15.49 -3.74 9.06
N ASP A 98 14.69 -3.16 9.97
CA ASP A 98 13.66 -3.89 10.72
C ASP A 98 12.52 -4.34 9.80
N ILE A 99 12.11 -3.53 8.82
CA ILE A 99 11.17 -3.92 7.77
C ILE A 99 11.69 -5.13 6.97
N ILE A 100 12.94 -5.09 6.50
CA ILE A 100 13.53 -6.21 5.75
C ILE A 100 13.61 -7.47 6.63
N LYS A 101 13.98 -7.33 7.89
CA LYS A 101 14.01 -8.44 8.85
C LYS A 101 12.62 -9.07 8.98
N THR A 102 11.59 -8.27 9.15
CA THR A 102 10.20 -8.73 9.25
C THR A 102 9.75 -9.46 7.97
N PHE A 103 10.00 -8.91 6.78
CA PHE A 103 9.67 -9.59 5.52
C PHE A 103 10.36 -10.94 5.38
N LYS A 104 11.65 -11.04 5.76
CA LYS A 104 12.39 -12.30 5.73
C LYS A 104 11.81 -13.33 6.71
N GLN A 105 11.41 -12.91 7.91
CA GLN A 105 10.75 -13.78 8.90
C GLN A 105 9.40 -14.30 8.38
N GLU A 106 8.67 -13.46 7.66
CA GLU A 106 7.40 -13.80 7.03
C GLU A 106 7.56 -14.48 5.65
N LYS A 107 8.80 -14.80 5.23
CA LYS A 107 9.15 -15.45 3.95
C LYS A 107 8.69 -14.68 2.71
N VAL A 108 8.56 -13.36 2.81
CA VAL A 108 8.30 -12.46 1.69
C VAL A 108 9.60 -12.13 0.98
N GLY A 109 9.63 -12.21 -0.35
CA GLY A 109 10.78 -11.82 -1.18
C GLY A 109 11.09 -10.33 -1.04
N THR A 110 12.37 -10.00 -0.86
CA THR A 110 12.84 -8.64 -0.59
C THR A 110 13.79 -8.09 -1.66
N GLU A 111 13.99 -8.83 -2.75
CA GLU A 111 14.91 -8.46 -3.83
C GLU A 111 14.51 -7.16 -4.57
N HIS A 112 13.22 -6.79 -4.50
CA HIS A 112 12.69 -5.56 -5.10
C HIS A 112 12.43 -4.45 -4.06
N VAL A 113 12.96 -4.60 -2.86
CA VAL A 113 12.93 -3.54 -1.83
C VAL A 113 14.09 -2.58 -2.08
N LYS A 114 13.79 -1.36 -2.55
CA LYS A 114 14.79 -0.32 -2.83
C LYS A 114 15.12 0.47 -1.57
N LYS A 115 16.41 0.49 -1.22
CA LYS A 115 16.93 1.35 -0.14
C LYS A 115 17.39 2.68 -0.68
N HIS A 116 17.00 3.76 -0.02
CA HIS A 116 17.37 5.12 -0.40
C HIS A 116 18.35 5.72 0.63
N LYS A 117 19.62 5.87 0.20
CA LYS A 117 20.66 6.48 1.04
C LYS A 117 20.28 7.92 1.42
N GLY A 118 20.42 8.25 2.71
CA GLY A 118 20.11 9.57 3.23
C GLY A 118 18.61 9.88 3.42
N LYS A 119 17.73 8.95 3.07
CA LYS A 119 16.28 9.04 3.35
C LYS A 119 15.93 8.29 4.63
N LYS A 120 14.81 8.69 5.24
CA LYS A 120 14.19 7.95 6.34
C LYS A 120 13.18 6.94 5.81
N THR A 121 12.90 5.93 6.62
CA THR A 121 11.79 5.02 6.36
C THR A 121 10.47 5.66 6.77
N ASN A 122 9.42 5.44 5.99
CA ASN A 122 8.06 5.92 6.31
C ASN A 122 7.63 5.42 7.68
N TYR A 123 7.10 6.32 8.47
CA TYR A 123 6.76 6.06 9.87
C TYR A 123 5.47 6.79 10.24
N HIS A 124 4.50 6.08 10.77
CA HIS A 124 3.24 6.64 11.22
C HIS A 124 3.10 6.51 12.73
N TYR A 125 2.43 7.48 13.33
CA TYR A 125 1.95 7.38 14.70
C TYR A 125 0.44 7.18 14.67
N VAL A 126 -0.01 6.08 15.24
CA VAL A 126 -1.43 5.73 15.30
C VAL A 126 -1.91 6.02 16.71
N LEU A 127 -2.63 7.11 16.86
CA LEU A 127 -3.26 7.47 18.12
C LEU A 127 -4.51 6.61 18.28
N TRP A 128 -4.49 5.72 19.25
CA TRP A 128 -5.61 4.85 19.56
C TRP A 128 -6.30 5.33 20.82
N PHE A 129 -7.54 5.74 20.68
CA PHE A 129 -8.38 6.17 21.77
C PHE A 129 -9.77 5.57 21.63
N ASP A 130 -10.26 4.96 22.73
CA ASP A 130 -11.51 4.22 22.75
C ASP A 130 -11.53 3.09 21.69
N SER A 131 -12.49 3.07 20.78
CA SER A 131 -12.61 2.08 19.70
C SER A 131 -12.04 2.55 18.36
N GLU A 132 -11.54 3.80 18.28
CA GLU A 132 -11.12 4.44 17.03
C GLU A 132 -9.64 4.80 17.01
N ARG A 133 -9.14 5.08 15.82
CA ARG A 133 -7.74 5.46 15.59
C ARG A 133 -7.63 6.69 14.70
N THR A 134 -6.71 7.59 15.07
CA THR A 134 -6.27 8.71 14.24
C THR A 134 -4.83 8.49 13.84
N ILE A 135 -4.51 8.55 12.56
CA ILE A 135 -3.18 8.23 12.05
C ILE A 135 -2.46 9.50 11.61
N LEU A 136 -1.31 9.77 12.25
CA LEU A 136 -0.39 10.83 11.85
C LEU A 136 0.57 10.24 10.81
N ILE A 137 0.38 10.59 9.55
CA ILE A 137 1.15 10.04 8.44
C ILE A 137 2.33 10.93 8.09
N LYS A 138 3.48 10.29 7.80
CA LYS A 138 4.63 10.94 7.17
C LYS A 138 5.19 10.03 6.10
N HIS A 139 5.16 10.50 4.85
CA HIS A 139 5.81 9.85 3.72
C HIS A 139 7.07 10.60 3.33
N GLU A 140 8.11 9.85 2.99
CA GLU A 140 9.32 10.38 2.36
C GLU A 140 9.15 10.44 0.84
N ASP A 141 9.77 11.42 0.21
CA ASP A 141 9.80 11.54 -1.25
C ASP A 141 10.81 10.54 -1.82
N TYR A 142 10.36 9.33 -2.11
CA TYR A 142 11.18 8.33 -2.76
C TYR A 142 11.18 8.50 -4.27
N ASP A 143 12.27 8.07 -4.89
CA ASP A 143 12.39 7.95 -6.33
C ASP A 143 11.81 6.58 -6.74
N TYR A 144 10.55 6.58 -7.17
CA TYR A 144 9.77 5.39 -7.51
C TYR A 144 10.13 4.88 -8.90
N HIS A 145 10.52 3.62 -8.99
CA HIS A 145 10.77 2.90 -10.23
C HIS A 145 10.21 1.49 -10.15
N PHE A 146 9.68 1.00 -11.25
CA PHE A 146 9.16 -0.34 -11.36
C PHE A 146 10.19 -1.27 -12.03
N PRO A 147 10.53 -2.42 -11.43
CA PRO A 147 11.42 -3.39 -12.07
C PRO A 147 10.67 -4.11 -13.21
N MET A 148 11.16 -3.91 -14.45
CA MET A 148 10.48 -4.39 -15.66
C MET A 148 10.69 -5.87 -15.97
N ASP A 149 11.53 -6.58 -15.21
CA ASP A 149 11.91 -7.99 -15.38
C ASP A 149 11.21 -8.94 -14.42
N LEU A 150 10.13 -8.50 -13.78
CA LEU A 150 9.37 -9.29 -12.83
C LEU A 150 8.71 -10.51 -13.47
N LYS A 151 8.71 -11.63 -12.74
CA LYS A 151 7.97 -12.84 -13.07
C LYS A 151 6.94 -13.16 -12.00
N THR A 152 5.69 -12.96 -12.32
CA THR A 152 4.59 -13.17 -11.38
C THR A 152 3.29 -13.48 -12.10
N LYS A 153 2.36 -14.14 -11.40
CA LYS A 153 0.99 -14.35 -11.90
C LYS A 153 0.08 -13.16 -11.59
N TRP A 154 0.32 -12.51 -10.44
CA TRP A 154 -0.47 -11.38 -9.96
C TRP A 154 0.42 -10.22 -9.52
N LEU A 155 0.01 -9.02 -9.91
CA LEU A 155 0.42 -7.77 -9.25
C LEU A 155 -0.71 -7.29 -8.35
N TYR A 156 -0.36 -6.87 -7.14
CA TYR A 156 -1.27 -6.13 -6.27
C TYR A 156 -0.70 -4.73 -6.08
N LEU A 157 -1.33 -3.74 -6.72
CA LEU A 157 -0.96 -2.33 -6.63
C LEU A 157 -1.80 -1.63 -5.57
N SER A 158 -1.14 -0.95 -4.64
CA SER A 158 -1.82 -0.21 -3.58
C SER A 158 -1.26 1.21 -3.39
N SER A 159 -1.41 1.77 -2.21
CA SER A 159 -1.04 3.15 -1.88
C SER A 159 0.45 3.42 -2.07
N LEU A 160 0.77 4.49 -2.78
CA LEU A 160 2.10 5.07 -2.99
C LEU A 160 2.05 6.58 -2.73
N GLY A 161 3.20 7.20 -2.45
CA GLY A 161 3.32 8.64 -2.19
C GLY A 161 2.89 9.55 -3.34
N GLU A 162 2.86 10.86 -3.08
CA GLU A 162 2.34 11.86 -4.01
C GLU A 162 3.12 11.94 -5.33
N ASN A 163 4.44 11.70 -5.31
CA ASN A 163 5.31 11.75 -6.48
C ASN A 163 5.36 10.44 -7.29
N SER A 164 4.44 9.49 -7.02
CA SER A 164 4.45 8.14 -7.59
C SER A 164 3.81 8.01 -8.98
N LEU A 165 3.31 9.08 -9.60
CA LEU A 165 2.66 8.98 -10.91
C LEU A 165 3.55 8.32 -12.00
N PRO A 166 4.88 8.55 -12.07
CA PRO A 166 5.74 7.89 -13.06
C PRO A 166 5.73 6.35 -12.97
N ILE A 167 5.80 5.77 -11.78
CA ILE A 167 5.79 4.30 -11.62
C ILE A 167 4.48 3.68 -12.12
N HIS A 168 3.34 4.39 -12.04
CA HIS A 168 2.07 3.89 -12.57
C HIS A 168 2.10 3.75 -14.10
N LYS A 169 2.85 4.61 -14.81
CA LYS A 169 3.08 4.46 -16.26
C LYS A 169 3.92 3.23 -16.54
N GLU A 170 5.03 3.05 -15.81
CA GLU A 170 5.91 1.89 -15.93
C GLU A 170 5.14 0.57 -15.67
N ILE A 171 4.27 0.54 -14.65
CA ILE A 171 3.38 -0.60 -14.37
C ILE A 171 2.41 -0.83 -15.54
N GLY A 172 1.81 0.22 -16.09
CA GLY A 172 0.93 0.14 -17.26
C GLY A 172 1.64 -0.47 -18.46
N GLU A 173 2.84 -0.01 -18.79
CA GLU A 173 3.68 -0.53 -19.87
C GLU A 173 4.09 -2.00 -19.64
N PHE A 174 4.42 -2.36 -18.41
CA PHE A 174 4.70 -3.75 -18.05
C PHE A 174 3.47 -4.65 -18.28
N LEU A 175 2.30 -4.24 -17.82
CA LEU A 175 1.07 -4.99 -17.99
C LEU A 175 0.63 -5.12 -19.45
N GLU A 176 0.92 -4.15 -20.30
CA GLU A 176 0.68 -4.23 -21.75
C GLU A 176 1.57 -5.29 -22.40
N LYS A 177 2.86 -5.37 -22.00
CA LYS A 177 3.81 -6.35 -22.50
C LYS A 177 3.59 -7.77 -21.94
N ASN A 178 2.88 -7.88 -20.80
CA ASN A 178 2.63 -9.15 -20.09
C ASN A 178 1.13 -9.33 -19.86
N PRO A 179 0.35 -9.66 -20.92
CA PRO A 179 -1.10 -9.75 -20.83
C PRO A 179 -1.60 -10.87 -19.90
N GLU A 180 -0.78 -11.88 -19.64
CA GLU A 180 -1.07 -12.98 -18.72
C GLU A 180 -1.00 -12.58 -17.24
N VAL A 181 -0.30 -11.48 -16.91
CA VAL A 181 -0.22 -10.98 -15.54
C VAL A 181 -1.50 -10.27 -15.17
N ARG A 182 -2.12 -10.70 -14.08
CA ARG A 182 -3.37 -10.11 -13.56
C ARG A 182 -3.03 -8.99 -12.57
N LEU A 183 -3.88 -7.97 -12.55
CA LEU A 183 -3.75 -6.83 -11.63
C LEU A 183 -4.90 -6.80 -10.62
N ALA A 184 -4.57 -6.80 -9.34
CA ALA A 184 -5.44 -6.34 -8.26
C ALA A 184 -5.04 -4.92 -7.89
N PHE A 185 -6.00 -3.99 -7.81
CA PHE A 185 -5.73 -2.59 -7.54
C PHE A 185 -6.56 -2.06 -6.38
N GLN A 186 -5.89 -1.48 -5.40
CA GLN A 186 -6.49 -0.78 -4.26
C GLN A 186 -5.84 0.60 -4.13
N PRO A 187 -6.42 1.66 -4.70
CA PRO A 187 -5.82 2.99 -4.69
C PRO A 187 -5.76 3.58 -3.27
N GLY A 188 -4.70 4.29 -2.98
CA GLY A 188 -4.62 5.17 -1.81
C GLY A 188 -5.04 6.60 -2.13
N THR A 189 -4.92 7.48 -1.14
CA THR A 189 -5.34 8.89 -1.24
C THR A 189 -4.72 9.61 -2.43
N PHE A 190 -3.43 9.42 -2.70
CA PHE A 190 -2.76 10.09 -3.82
C PHE A 190 -3.17 9.53 -5.17
N GLN A 191 -3.40 8.22 -5.29
CA GLN A 191 -3.89 7.60 -6.52
C GLN A 191 -5.30 8.11 -6.86
N ILE A 192 -6.15 8.29 -5.85
CA ILE A 192 -7.48 8.90 -6.04
C ILE A 192 -7.35 10.36 -6.51
N LYS A 193 -6.43 11.13 -5.92
CA LYS A 193 -6.15 12.52 -6.35
C LYS A 193 -5.59 12.61 -7.78
N PHE A 194 -4.81 11.64 -8.25
CA PHE A 194 -4.37 11.62 -9.65
C PHE A 194 -5.55 11.53 -10.61
N GLY A 195 -6.62 10.88 -10.19
CA GLY A 195 -7.85 10.75 -10.94
C GLY A 195 -7.83 9.64 -11.99
N LYS A 196 -9.03 9.17 -12.34
CA LYS A 196 -9.25 8.07 -13.27
C LYS A 196 -8.63 8.27 -14.66
N GLY A 197 -8.52 9.52 -15.13
CA GLY A 197 -7.93 9.82 -16.43
C GLY A 197 -6.42 9.53 -16.50
N LYS A 198 -5.64 9.96 -15.49
CA LYS A 198 -4.19 9.71 -15.45
C LYS A 198 -3.84 8.25 -15.19
N LEU A 199 -4.73 7.48 -14.54
CA LEU A 199 -4.57 6.07 -14.24
C LEU A 199 -5.41 5.16 -15.15
N ALA A 200 -5.88 5.65 -16.30
CA ALA A 200 -6.78 4.91 -17.19
C ALA A 200 -6.21 3.55 -17.64
N SER A 201 -4.90 3.46 -17.92
CA SER A 201 -4.23 2.21 -18.27
C SER A 201 -4.28 1.19 -17.12
N ILE A 202 -4.11 1.65 -15.88
CA ILE A 202 -4.20 0.81 -14.67
C ILE A 202 -5.63 0.29 -14.50
N TYR A 203 -6.64 1.19 -14.51
CA TYR A 203 -8.04 0.77 -14.38
C TYR A 203 -8.46 -0.25 -15.45
N LYS A 204 -8.10 -0.04 -16.71
CA LYS A 204 -8.40 -0.95 -17.82
C LYS A 204 -7.78 -2.34 -17.68
N ARG A 205 -6.61 -2.43 -17.02
CA ARG A 205 -5.88 -3.69 -16.79
C ARG A 205 -6.25 -4.37 -15.48
N THR A 206 -7.08 -3.72 -14.66
CA THR A 206 -7.47 -4.23 -13.35
C THR A 206 -8.45 -5.41 -13.47
N GLU A 207 -8.03 -6.55 -12.94
CA GLU A 207 -8.89 -7.74 -12.79
C GLU A 207 -9.82 -7.58 -11.57
N ILE A 208 -9.24 -7.21 -10.40
CA ILE A 208 -9.98 -7.01 -9.16
C ILE A 208 -9.65 -5.64 -8.59
N PHE A 209 -10.67 -4.86 -8.33
CA PHE A 209 -10.58 -3.53 -7.76
C PHE A 209 -11.16 -3.48 -6.35
N PHE A 210 -10.44 -2.85 -5.40
CA PHE A 210 -10.87 -2.71 -4.02
C PHE A 210 -10.93 -1.23 -3.62
N CYS A 211 -12.01 -0.82 -3.00
CA CYS A 211 -12.11 0.48 -2.32
C CYS A 211 -13.18 0.43 -1.23
N ASN A 212 -13.24 1.46 -0.38
CA ASN A 212 -14.42 1.69 0.45
C ASN A 212 -15.44 2.57 -0.29
N LYS A 213 -16.62 2.75 0.32
CA LYS A 213 -17.72 3.52 -0.26
C LYS A 213 -17.34 4.97 -0.53
N GLU A 214 -16.68 5.63 0.43
CA GLU A 214 -16.26 7.03 0.31
C GLU A 214 -15.18 7.20 -0.79
N GLU A 215 -14.29 6.23 -0.92
CA GLU A 215 -13.31 6.19 -2.00
C GLU A 215 -13.99 6.02 -3.35
N ALA A 216 -14.98 5.12 -3.46
CA ALA A 216 -15.77 4.94 -4.68
C ALA A 216 -16.44 6.26 -5.11
N GLN A 217 -17.06 6.97 -4.18
CA GLN A 217 -17.68 8.28 -4.44
C GLN A 217 -16.66 9.29 -4.95
N ARG A 218 -15.48 9.36 -4.32
CA ARG A 218 -14.40 10.29 -4.75
C ARG A 218 -13.84 9.95 -6.11
N ILE A 219 -13.65 8.64 -6.43
CA ILE A 219 -13.14 8.19 -7.74
C ILE A 219 -14.12 8.53 -8.84
N LEU A 220 -15.41 8.34 -8.59
CA LEU A 220 -16.48 8.61 -9.56
C LEU A 220 -16.91 10.08 -9.61
N ASP A 221 -16.46 10.90 -8.64
CA ASP A 221 -16.90 12.30 -8.46
C ASP A 221 -18.43 12.39 -8.33
N THR A 222 -18.98 11.65 -7.37
CA THR A 222 -20.43 11.54 -7.15
C THR A 222 -20.78 11.54 -5.66
N LYS A 223 -22.03 11.91 -5.36
CA LYS A 223 -22.65 11.74 -4.02
C LYS A 223 -23.58 10.53 -3.94
N GLU A 224 -23.54 9.63 -4.93
CA GLU A 224 -24.32 8.40 -4.94
C GLU A 224 -24.03 7.55 -3.70
N VAL A 225 -25.06 7.06 -3.04
CA VAL A 225 -24.97 6.24 -1.81
C VAL A 225 -25.29 4.76 -2.07
N ASN A 226 -25.92 4.45 -3.20
CA ASN A 226 -26.26 3.09 -3.57
C ASN A 226 -25.01 2.33 -4.01
N ILE A 227 -24.65 1.29 -3.27
CA ILE A 227 -23.44 0.48 -3.50
C ILE A 227 -23.46 -0.15 -4.90
N GLN A 228 -24.61 -0.65 -5.36
CA GLN A 228 -24.70 -1.29 -6.68
C GLN A 228 -24.46 -0.28 -7.81
N ALA A 229 -24.97 0.95 -7.68
CA ALA A 229 -24.71 2.03 -8.64
C ALA A 229 -23.23 2.41 -8.66
N LEU A 230 -22.58 2.52 -7.47
CA LEU A 230 -21.14 2.77 -7.36
C LEU A 230 -20.32 1.63 -7.99
N MET A 231 -20.66 0.36 -7.73
CA MET A 231 -19.99 -0.79 -8.33
C MET A 231 -20.08 -0.76 -9.85
N LYS A 232 -21.26 -0.45 -10.40
CA LYS A 232 -21.46 -0.32 -11.85
C LYS A 232 -20.59 0.79 -12.43
N GLY A 233 -20.60 1.98 -11.83
CA GLY A 233 -19.78 3.11 -12.28
C GLY A 233 -18.27 2.80 -12.24
N LEU A 234 -17.80 2.07 -11.23
CA LEU A 234 -16.41 1.64 -11.15
C LEU A 234 -16.07 0.58 -12.20
N ALA A 235 -16.98 -0.36 -12.50
CA ALA A 235 -16.76 -1.35 -13.57
C ALA A 235 -16.68 -0.68 -14.96
N GLU A 236 -17.45 0.38 -15.22
CA GLU A 236 -17.41 1.13 -16.49
C GLU A 236 -16.07 1.81 -16.77
N ILE A 237 -15.23 2.09 -15.76
CA ILE A 237 -13.90 2.65 -15.97
C ILE A 237 -12.80 1.61 -16.21
N GLY A 238 -13.13 0.30 -16.15
CA GLY A 238 -12.24 -0.77 -16.60
C GLY A 238 -12.16 -2.05 -15.77
N PRO A 239 -12.24 -2.02 -14.42
CA PRO A 239 -12.13 -3.22 -13.61
C PRO A 239 -13.18 -4.28 -13.92
N LYS A 240 -12.75 -5.56 -13.94
CA LYS A 240 -13.68 -6.68 -14.21
C LYS A 240 -14.49 -7.07 -12.97
N ILE A 241 -13.84 -7.04 -11.80
CA ILE A 241 -14.45 -7.35 -10.51
C ILE A 241 -14.26 -6.13 -9.61
N VAL A 242 -15.34 -5.66 -9.01
CA VAL A 242 -15.32 -4.53 -8.08
C VAL A 242 -15.76 -5.00 -6.69
N VAL A 243 -14.97 -4.68 -5.70
CA VAL A 243 -15.25 -4.95 -4.28
C VAL A 243 -15.30 -3.61 -3.55
N ILE A 244 -16.45 -3.28 -2.98
CA ILE A 244 -16.65 -2.11 -2.12
C ILE A 244 -16.88 -2.57 -0.69
N THR A 245 -16.09 -2.05 0.25
CA THR A 245 -16.30 -2.24 1.69
C THR A 245 -17.10 -1.06 2.24
N ASP A 246 -18.03 -1.33 3.17
CA ASP A 246 -18.93 -0.33 3.79
C ASP A 246 -18.95 -0.48 5.33
N GLY A 247 -17.76 -0.45 5.95
CA GLY A 247 -17.60 -0.55 7.39
C GLY A 247 -18.16 -1.85 7.96
N PRO A 248 -18.86 -1.80 9.10
CA PRO A 248 -19.42 -2.99 9.77
C PRO A 248 -20.78 -3.43 9.22
N ASN A 249 -21.27 -2.82 8.14
CA ASN A 249 -22.57 -3.13 7.52
C ASN A 249 -22.49 -4.22 6.47
#